data_97ea3a49e62f3f9a0d9ea52dd12d5b5e
#
_entry.id   97ea3a49e62f3f9a0d9ea52dd12d5b5e
#
_cell.length_a   1.000
_cell.length_b   1.000
_cell.length_c   1.000
_cell.angle_alpha   90.00
_cell.angle_beta   90.00
_cell.angle_gamma   90.00
#
_symmetry.space_group_name_H-M   'P 1'
#
loop_
_entity.id
_entity.type
_entity.pdbx_description
1 polymer ?
#
loop_
_entity_poly.entity_id
_entity_poly.type
_entity_poly.pdbx_seq_one_letter_code
_entity_poly.pdbx_strand_id
1 'polypeptide(L)'
;AGCEAARVLAIRGHEPVLFEKTNRLGGNLHPGGAPEFKEDDIALAAWYTNELKRLGVEVHMNTAITSADILAGDYDTVIMATGSAPKVFSLGDDAHVYTASEVLLKEKDCGDTTVIVGGGLVGCETALWLAQHGKKVTIVETLDKIMAVNGPICHSNKDMLMALLPYNNVEILTSAKVQKYNGGVLMVETAD
;
A
#
# COMPACT_ATOMS: atom_id res chain seq x y z
N ALA A 1 -10.56 1.70 7.36
CA ALA A 1 -11.03 2.12 8.71
C ALA A 1 -12.28 2.99 8.58
N GLY A 2 -12.25 4.12 7.86
CA GLY A 2 -13.39 5.05 7.78
C GLY A 2 -14.70 4.42 7.29
N CYS A 3 -14.65 3.61 6.25
CA CYS A 3 -15.84 2.91 5.74
C CYS A 3 -16.47 1.99 6.80
N GLU A 4 -15.64 1.24 7.54
CA GLU A 4 -16.15 0.36 8.60
C GLU A 4 -16.69 1.15 9.77
N ALA A 5 -16.02 2.24 10.17
CA ALA A 5 -16.53 3.11 11.22
C ALA A 5 -17.91 3.69 10.84
N ALA A 6 -18.06 4.24 9.63
CA ALA A 6 -19.33 4.77 9.15
C ALA A 6 -20.42 3.69 9.08
N ARG A 7 -20.07 2.49 8.58
CA ARG A 7 -21.00 1.36 8.52
C ARG A 7 -21.52 0.98 9.91
N VAL A 8 -20.62 0.81 10.87
CA VAL A 8 -21.00 0.40 12.24
C VAL A 8 -21.81 1.49 12.92
N LEU A 9 -21.45 2.76 12.76
CA LEU A 9 -22.20 3.89 13.30
C LEU A 9 -23.63 3.93 12.75
N ALA A 10 -23.79 3.80 11.42
CA ALA A 10 -25.13 3.76 10.82
C ALA A 10 -25.98 2.59 11.33
N ILE A 11 -25.42 1.38 11.46
CA ILE A 11 -26.12 0.22 12.03
C ILE A 11 -26.54 0.47 13.47
N ARG A 12 -25.77 1.24 14.22
CA ARG A 12 -26.05 1.59 15.62
C ARG A 12 -27.01 2.78 15.77
N GLY A 13 -27.52 3.34 14.68
CA GLY A 13 -28.50 4.42 14.68
C GLY A 13 -27.90 5.83 14.78
N HIS A 14 -26.62 5.98 14.54
CA HIS A 14 -25.98 7.30 14.37
C HIS A 14 -26.10 7.76 12.91
N GLU A 15 -25.85 9.05 12.69
CA GLU A 15 -25.88 9.68 11.36
C GLU A 15 -24.45 10.07 10.92
N PRO A 16 -23.62 9.08 10.45
CA PRO A 16 -22.27 9.37 10.03
C PRO A 16 -22.24 10.06 8.67
N VAL A 17 -21.35 11.04 8.52
CA VAL A 17 -20.97 11.65 7.25
C VAL A 17 -19.53 11.25 6.95
N LEU A 18 -19.27 10.69 5.76
CA LEU A 18 -17.95 10.24 5.36
C LEU A 18 -17.39 11.17 4.28
N PHE A 19 -16.18 11.69 4.51
CA PHE A 19 -15.44 12.50 3.56
C PHE A 19 -14.27 11.68 3.01
N GLU A 20 -14.19 11.56 1.69
CA GLU A 20 -13.12 10.87 0.97
C GLU A 20 -12.46 11.82 -0.05
N LYS A 21 -11.15 12.01 0.07
CA LYS A 21 -10.40 12.91 -0.81
C LYS A 21 -10.30 12.44 -2.26
N THR A 22 -10.46 11.15 -2.50
CA THR A 22 -10.37 10.54 -3.84
C THR A 22 -11.76 10.29 -4.43
N ASN A 23 -11.80 9.77 -5.64
CA ASN A 23 -13.04 9.42 -6.33
C ASN A 23 -13.57 8.01 -5.99
N ARG A 24 -12.95 7.31 -5.01
CA ARG A 24 -13.33 5.94 -4.63
C ARG A 24 -13.04 5.66 -3.15
N LEU A 25 -13.92 4.86 -2.55
CA LEU A 25 -13.74 4.36 -1.19
C LEU A 25 -12.75 3.19 -1.14
N GLY A 26 -12.19 2.91 0.04
CA GLY A 26 -11.32 1.75 0.26
C GLY A 26 -9.85 2.10 0.52
N GLY A 27 -9.38 3.25 0.04
CA GLY A 27 -7.99 3.71 0.29
C GLY A 27 -6.97 2.65 -0.10
N ASN A 28 -6.13 2.24 0.86
CA ASN A 28 -5.04 1.28 0.64
C ASN A 28 -5.50 -0.18 0.32
N LEU A 29 -6.80 -0.50 0.37
CA LEU A 29 -7.30 -1.76 -0.16
C LEU A 29 -7.07 -1.87 -1.68
N HIS A 30 -7.03 -0.75 -2.41
CA HIS A 30 -6.81 -0.78 -3.85
C HIS A 30 -5.39 -1.20 -4.24
N PRO A 31 -4.32 -0.53 -3.79
CA PRO A 31 -2.98 -1.01 -4.09
C PRO A 31 -2.69 -2.34 -3.39
N GLY A 32 -3.21 -2.57 -2.17
CA GLY A 32 -3.03 -3.82 -1.43
C GLY A 32 -3.66 -5.02 -2.11
N GLY A 33 -4.82 -4.86 -2.75
CA GLY A 33 -5.55 -5.90 -3.48
C GLY A 33 -5.24 -5.97 -4.96
N ALA A 34 -4.28 -5.17 -5.46
CA ALA A 34 -3.89 -5.21 -6.88
C ALA A 34 -3.25 -6.54 -7.31
N PRO A 35 -2.43 -7.21 -6.47
CA PRO A 35 -2.00 -8.57 -6.76
C PRO A 35 -3.18 -9.55 -6.78
N GLU A 36 -3.25 -10.43 -7.77
CA GLU A 36 -4.35 -11.38 -8.00
C GLU A 36 -4.57 -12.30 -6.78
N PHE A 37 -3.50 -12.63 -6.05
CA PHE A 37 -3.59 -13.41 -4.82
C PHE A 37 -4.18 -12.65 -3.61
N LYS A 38 -4.61 -11.38 -3.81
CA LYS A 38 -5.26 -10.50 -2.80
C LYS A 38 -6.51 -9.81 -3.36
N GLU A 39 -7.12 -10.31 -4.40
CA GLU A 39 -8.30 -9.72 -5.05
C GLU A 39 -9.49 -9.49 -4.09
N ASP A 40 -9.57 -10.25 -3.01
CA ASP A 40 -10.59 -10.09 -1.97
C ASP A 40 -10.55 -8.70 -1.31
N ASP A 41 -9.41 -8.03 -1.26
CA ASP A 41 -9.31 -6.67 -0.76
C ASP A 41 -10.05 -5.68 -1.67
N ILE A 42 -10.03 -5.90 -2.98
CA ILE A 42 -10.80 -5.12 -3.97
C ILE A 42 -12.29 -5.39 -3.81
N ALA A 43 -12.66 -6.67 -3.64
CA ALA A 43 -14.05 -7.07 -3.39
C ALA A 43 -14.58 -6.43 -2.10
N LEU A 44 -13.77 -6.36 -1.04
CA LEU A 44 -14.10 -5.69 0.21
C LEU A 44 -14.34 -4.19 0.00
N ALA A 45 -13.50 -3.50 -0.78
CA ALA A 45 -13.70 -2.07 -1.09
C ALA A 45 -15.02 -1.82 -1.84
N ALA A 46 -15.34 -2.68 -2.80
CA ALA A 46 -16.61 -2.64 -3.53
C ALA A 46 -17.80 -2.93 -2.61
N TRP A 47 -17.67 -3.89 -1.73
CA TRP A 47 -18.69 -4.20 -0.73
C TRP A 47 -18.98 -3.03 0.19
N TYR A 48 -17.94 -2.35 0.72
CA TYR A 48 -18.14 -1.14 1.53
C TYR A 48 -18.92 -0.06 0.78
N THR A 49 -18.61 0.16 -0.49
CA THR A 49 -19.29 1.16 -1.31
C THR A 49 -20.80 0.86 -1.40
N ASN A 50 -21.14 -0.40 -1.65
CA ASN A 50 -22.53 -0.84 -1.74
C ASN A 50 -23.24 -0.81 -0.39
N GLU A 51 -22.55 -1.23 0.66
CA GLU A 51 -23.11 -1.32 2.00
C GLU A 51 -23.39 0.06 2.60
N LEU A 52 -22.47 1.02 2.46
CA LEU A 52 -22.70 2.41 2.91
C LEU A 52 -23.87 3.04 2.16
N LYS A 53 -23.99 2.80 0.85
CA LYS A 53 -25.16 3.24 0.07
C LYS A 53 -26.44 2.59 0.56
N ARG A 54 -26.44 1.28 0.84
CA ARG A 54 -27.60 0.55 1.38
C ARG A 54 -28.06 1.10 2.74
N LEU A 55 -27.11 1.49 3.58
CA LEU A 55 -27.36 2.07 4.90
C LEU A 55 -27.73 3.56 4.87
N GLY A 56 -27.73 4.19 3.70
CA GLY A 56 -28.04 5.61 3.56
C GLY A 56 -26.99 6.54 4.15
N VAL A 57 -25.73 6.09 4.28
CA VAL A 57 -24.63 6.93 4.77
C VAL A 57 -24.35 8.04 3.76
N GLU A 58 -24.28 9.28 4.24
CA GLU A 58 -23.87 10.42 3.44
C GLU A 58 -22.37 10.34 3.16
N VAL A 59 -21.99 10.36 1.86
CA VAL A 59 -20.60 10.22 1.42
C VAL A 59 -20.23 11.36 0.45
N HIS A 60 -19.22 12.15 0.82
CA HIS A 60 -18.65 13.20 0.01
C HIS A 60 -17.33 12.72 -0.60
N MET A 61 -17.39 12.35 -1.89
CA MET A 61 -16.21 11.96 -2.67
C MET A 61 -15.48 13.21 -3.21
N ASN A 62 -14.18 13.03 -3.55
CA ASN A 62 -13.32 14.10 -4.03
C ASN A 62 -13.26 15.31 -3.07
N THR A 63 -13.44 15.07 -1.79
CA THR A 63 -13.54 16.08 -0.76
C THR A 63 -12.48 15.86 0.32
N ALA A 64 -11.39 16.64 0.24
CA ALA A 64 -10.38 16.69 1.29
C ALA A 64 -10.83 17.69 2.36
N ILE A 65 -11.48 17.18 3.40
CA ILE A 65 -11.95 18.02 4.51
C ILE A 65 -10.78 18.55 5.35
N THR A 66 -10.84 19.81 5.74
CA THR A 66 -9.84 20.48 6.57
C THR A 66 -10.30 20.58 8.04
N SER A 67 -9.37 20.94 8.92
CA SER A 67 -9.74 21.25 10.32
C SER A 67 -10.71 22.43 10.43
N ALA A 68 -10.61 23.40 9.53
CA ALA A 68 -11.52 24.54 9.51
C ALA A 68 -12.96 24.11 9.13
N ASP A 69 -13.09 23.23 8.14
CA ASP A 69 -14.38 22.66 7.74
C ASP A 69 -15.01 21.85 8.87
N ILE A 70 -14.19 21.04 9.57
CA ILE A 70 -14.65 20.27 10.71
C ILE A 70 -15.14 21.17 11.84
N LEU A 71 -14.39 22.22 12.16
CA LEU A 71 -14.75 23.16 13.24
C LEU A 71 -15.97 24.03 12.88
N ALA A 72 -16.23 24.27 11.60
CA ALA A 72 -17.40 24.98 11.12
C ALA A 72 -18.65 24.09 11.03
N GLY A 73 -18.48 22.76 11.04
CA GLY A 73 -19.57 21.79 11.04
C GLY A 73 -20.12 21.54 12.43
N ASP A 74 -21.34 21.02 12.48
CA ASP A 74 -22.02 20.63 13.72
C ASP A 74 -21.86 19.11 13.96
N TYR A 75 -20.65 18.69 14.31
CA TYR A 75 -20.30 17.28 14.54
C TYR A 75 -20.06 17.03 16.03
N ASP A 76 -20.78 16.08 16.63
CA ASP A 76 -20.55 15.63 17.99
C ASP A 76 -19.21 14.93 18.17
N THR A 77 -18.78 14.18 17.15
CA THR A 77 -17.55 13.36 17.20
C THR A 77 -16.90 13.29 15.82
N VAL A 78 -15.58 13.34 15.81
CA VAL A 78 -14.78 13.20 14.59
C VAL A 78 -13.89 11.97 14.69
N ILE A 79 -13.98 11.08 13.71
CA ILE A 79 -13.13 9.88 13.59
C ILE A 79 -12.10 10.13 12.50
N MET A 80 -10.83 10.24 12.90
CA MET A 80 -9.70 10.39 11.98
C MET A 80 -9.34 9.03 11.37
N ALA A 81 -9.67 8.84 10.08
CA ALA A 81 -9.40 7.63 9.32
C ALA A 81 -8.67 7.92 8.00
N THR A 82 -7.73 8.85 8.05
CA THR A 82 -7.02 9.40 6.88
C THR A 82 -6.02 8.45 6.24
N GLY A 83 -5.81 7.27 6.81
CA GLY A 83 -4.93 6.24 6.29
C GLY A 83 -3.45 6.59 6.43
N SER A 84 -2.65 6.10 5.48
CA SER A 84 -1.22 6.32 5.41
C SER A 84 -0.78 6.58 3.98
N ALA A 85 0.36 7.25 3.83
CA ALA A 85 1.02 7.43 2.55
C ALA A 85 2.42 6.81 2.61
N PRO A 86 2.95 6.32 1.48
CA PRO A 86 4.33 5.85 1.40
C PRO A 86 5.31 6.95 1.83
N LYS A 87 6.36 6.56 2.54
CA LYS A 87 7.51 7.46 2.75
C LYS A 87 8.29 7.51 1.44
N VAL A 88 8.43 8.71 0.91
CA VAL A 88 9.25 8.96 -0.28
C VAL A 88 10.58 9.55 0.17
N PHE A 89 11.68 9.02 -0.36
CA PHE A 89 13.02 9.54 -0.16
C PHE A 89 13.73 9.63 -1.51
N SER A 90 14.57 10.65 -1.68
CA SER A 90 15.33 10.84 -2.90
C SER A 90 16.53 9.89 -2.94
N LEU A 91 16.75 9.30 -4.11
CA LEU A 91 17.94 8.50 -4.41
C LEU A 91 18.91 9.22 -5.37
N GLY A 92 18.61 10.48 -5.71
CA GLY A 92 19.43 11.34 -6.58
C GLY A 92 18.75 11.60 -7.93
N ASP A 93 18.76 10.65 -8.86
CA ASP A 93 17.92 10.70 -10.06
C ASP A 93 16.61 9.98 -9.79
N ASP A 94 15.58 10.74 -9.47
CA ASP A 94 14.30 10.19 -9.04
C ASP A 94 13.31 9.96 -10.20
N ALA A 95 13.74 10.17 -11.44
CA ALA A 95 12.86 10.03 -12.62
C ALA A 95 12.28 8.61 -12.79
N HIS A 96 12.94 7.60 -12.23
CA HIS A 96 12.53 6.19 -12.27
C HIS A 96 12.36 5.58 -10.87
N VAL A 97 12.14 6.42 -9.85
CA VAL A 97 11.86 5.99 -8.49
C VAL A 97 10.36 6.14 -8.23
N TYR A 98 9.69 5.02 -8.01
CA TYR A 98 8.25 4.95 -7.86
C TYR A 98 7.88 4.30 -6.53
N THR A 99 6.73 4.66 -5.99
CA THR A 99 6.17 3.93 -4.84
C THR A 99 5.54 2.62 -5.30
N ALA A 100 5.48 1.63 -4.41
CA ALA A 100 4.78 0.37 -4.68
C ALA A 100 3.33 0.62 -5.11
N SER A 101 2.65 1.61 -4.50
CA SER A 101 1.26 1.94 -4.84
C SER A 101 1.10 2.43 -6.28
N GLU A 102 1.98 3.29 -6.77
CA GLU A 102 1.94 3.79 -8.16
C GLU A 102 2.13 2.65 -9.16
N VAL A 103 3.03 1.72 -8.86
CA VAL A 103 3.29 0.56 -9.73
C VAL A 103 2.12 -0.43 -9.68
N LEU A 104 1.63 -0.77 -8.50
CA LEU A 104 0.51 -1.70 -8.31
C LEU A 104 -0.80 -1.18 -8.92
N LEU A 105 -1.04 0.14 -8.85
CA LEU A 105 -2.19 0.78 -9.49
C LEU A 105 -1.99 1.03 -11.00
N LYS A 106 -0.85 0.62 -11.57
CA LYS A 106 -0.49 0.82 -12.99
C LYS A 106 -0.43 2.29 -13.40
N GLU A 107 -0.17 3.18 -12.45
CA GLU A 107 0.05 4.61 -12.69
C GLU A 107 1.46 4.87 -13.23
N LYS A 108 2.39 3.96 -12.91
CA LYS A 108 3.79 3.96 -13.37
C LYS A 108 4.21 2.58 -13.85
N ASP A 109 4.95 2.53 -14.93
CA ASP A 109 5.63 1.31 -15.39
C ASP A 109 7.08 1.30 -14.90
N CYS A 110 7.45 0.25 -14.19
CA CYS A 110 8.79 0.08 -13.63
C CYS A 110 9.78 -0.62 -14.59
N GLY A 111 9.38 -0.89 -15.85
CA GLY A 111 10.23 -1.59 -16.83
C GLY A 111 10.38 -3.08 -16.53
N ASP A 112 11.28 -3.75 -17.28
CA ASP A 112 11.47 -5.21 -17.20
C ASP A 112 12.42 -5.65 -16.08
N THR A 113 13.32 -4.76 -15.66
CA THR A 113 14.23 -4.99 -14.53
C THR A 113 13.95 -3.97 -13.44
N THR A 114 13.61 -4.46 -12.27
CA THR A 114 13.14 -3.63 -11.16
C THR A 114 13.87 -3.98 -9.87
N VAL A 115 14.29 -2.97 -9.14
CA VAL A 115 14.80 -3.13 -7.78
C VAL A 115 13.77 -2.62 -6.78
N ILE A 116 13.43 -3.46 -5.82
CA ILE A 116 12.56 -3.11 -4.68
C ILE A 116 13.44 -2.70 -3.50
N VAL A 117 13.30 -1.47 -3.04
CA VAL A 117 14.02 -0.96 -1.87
C VAL A 117 13.17 -1.19 -0.63
N GLY A 118 13.61 -2.16 0.19
CA GLY A 118 12.95 -2.60 1.41
C GLY A 118 12.24 -3.95 1.26
N GLY A 119 12.68 -4.91 2.06
CA GLY A 119 12.15 -6.27 2.14
C GLY A 119 11.08 -6.45 3.21
N GLY A 120 10.29 -5.44 3.51
CA GLY A 120 9.08 -5.57 4.33
C GLY A 120 7.94 -6.27 3.58
N LEU A 121 6.78 -6.44 4.23
CA LEU A 121 5.64 -7.14 3.65
C LEU A 121 5.23 -6.56 2.28
N VAL A 122 5.07 -5.23 2.20
CA VAL A 122 4.69 -4.54 0.95
C VAL A 122 5.71 -4.77 -0.15
N GLY A 123 7.01 -4.65 0.17
CA GLY A 123 8.09 -4.87 -0.81
C GLY A 123 8.10 -6.30 -1.32
N CYS A 124 7.98 -7.28 -0.43
CA CYS A 124 7.94 -8.70 -0.80
C CYS A 124 6.71 -9.08 -1.65
N GLU A 125 5.52 -8.59 -1.30
CA GLU A 125 4.30 -8.80 -2.09
C GLU A 125 4.39 -8.15 -3.47
N THR A 126 4.90 -6.92 -3.54
CA THR A 126 5.13 -6.22 -4.82
C THR A 126 6.16 -6.94 -5.68
N ALA A 127 7.26 -7.41 -5.08
CA ALA A 127 8.30 -8.17 -5.79
C ALA A 127 7.75 -9.48 -6.36
N LEU A 128 6.98 -10.22 -5.57
CA LEU A 128 6.32 -11.45 -6.02
C LEU A 128 5.39 -11.17 -7.21
N TRP A 129 4.53 -10.18 -7.08
CA TRP A 129 3.59 -9.80 -8.13
C TRP A 129 4.32 -9.42 -9.44
N LEU A 130 5.36 -8.59 -9.37
CA LEU A 130 6.17 -8.22 -10.54
C LEU A 130 6.87 -9.42 -11.19
N ALA A 131 7.43 -10.32 -10.38
CA ALA A 131 8.08 -11.52 -10.88
C ALA A 131 7.09 -12.47 -11.57
N GLN A 132 5.88 -12.63 -11.03
CA GLN A 132 4.80 -13.40 -11.66
C GLN A 132 4.34 -12.78 -12.98
N HIS A 133 4.56 -11.46 -13.18
CA HIS A 133 4.32 -10.76 -14.46
C HIS A 133 5.55 -10.72 -15.37
N GLY A 134 6.52 -11.59 -15.13
CA GLY A 134 7.69 -11.80 -16.00
C GLY A 134 8.80 -10.77 -15.86
N LYS A 135 8.75 -9.92 -14.85
CA LYS A 135 9.82 -8.94 -14.60
C LYS A 135 10.96 -9.57 -13.81
N LYS A 136 12.19 -9.12 -14.08
CA LYS A 136 13.36 -9.46 -13.28
C LYS A 136 13.40 -8.57 -12.05
N VAL A 137 13.30 -9.17 -10.86
CA VAL A 137 13.16 -8.42 -9.61
C VAL A 137 14.28 -8.75 -8.63
N THR A 138 14.87 -7.70 -8.04
CA THR A 138 15.82 -7.80 -6.92
C THR A 138 15.27 -7.01 -5.74
N ILE A 139 15.22 -7.61 -4.56
CA ILE A 139 14.91 -6.92 -3.28
C ILE A 139 16.24 -6.53 -2.63
N VAL A 140 16.36 -5.27 -2.22
CA VAL A 140 17.48 -4.78 -1.40
C VAL A 140 16.94 -4.41 -0.03
N GLU A 141 17.44 -5.11 1.02
CA GLU A 141 17.00 -4.93 2.40
C GLU A 141 18.20 -4.61 3.29
N THR A 142 18.06 -3.57 4.10
CA THR A 142 19.12 -3.11 5.01
C THR A 142 19.34 -4.06 6.19
N LEU A 143 18.29 -4.73 6.64
CA LEU A 143 18.38 -5.71 7.71
C LEU A 143 18.98 -7.04 7.21
N ASP A 144 19.37 -7.90 8.12
CA ASP A 144 19.96 -9.21 7.85
C ASP A 144 18.97 -10.23 7.23
N LYS A 145 17.70 -9.90 7.20
CA LYS A 145 16.62 -10.72 6.62
C LYS A 145 15.43 -9.89 6.20
N ILE A 146 14.70 -10.37 5.20
CA ILE A 146 13.41 -9.79 4.80
C ILE A 146 12.33 -10.08 5.86
N MET A 147 11.29 -9.25 5.87
CA MET A 147 10.15 -9.33 6.81
C MET A 147 10.58 -9.38 8.28
N ALA A 148 11.70 -8.71 8.61
CA ALA A 148 12.24 -8.57 9.98
C ALA A 148 11.64 -7.38 10.72
N VAL A 149 10.41 -6.98 10.42
CA VAL A 149 9.75 -5.84 11.04
C VAL A 149 9.30 -6.14 12.47
N ASN A 150 9.38 -5.12 13.32
CA ASN A 150 8.85 -5.17 14.68
C ASN A 150 7.31 -5.04 14.63
N GLY A 151 6.62 -6.16 14.56
CA GLY A 151 5.16 -6.21 14.55
C GLY A 151 4.64 -7.58 14.12
N PRO A 152 3.38 -7.88 14.43
CA PRO A 152 2.80 -9.16 14.06
C PRO A 152 2.59 -9.20 12.53
N ILE A 153 3.35 -10.07 11.86
CA ILE A 153 3.08 -10.48 10.48
C ILE A 153 2.30 -11.79 10.56
N CYS A 154 1.26 -11.92 9.74
CA CYS A 154 0.55 -13.18 9.60
C CYS A 154 1.54 -14.27 9.14
N HIS A 155 1.66 -15.34 9.91
CA HIS A 155 2.63 -16.41 9.63
C HIS A 155 2.41 -17.03 8.26
N SER A 156 1.16 -17.29 7.85
CA SER A 156 0.85 -17.85 6.54
C SER A 156 1.30 -16.94 5.39
N ASN A 157 1.14 -15.63 5.49
CA ASN A 157 1.64 -14.69 4.49
C ASN A 157 3.17 -14.71 4.41
N LYS A 158 3.82 -14.74 5.55
CA LYS A 158 5.28 -14.81 5.61
C LYS A 158 5.79 -16.11 4.98
N ASP A 159 5.25 -17.24 5.37
CA ASP A 159 5.67 -18.56 4.88
C ASP A 159 5.43 -18.68 3.37
N MET A 160 4.29 -18.19 2.89
CA MET A 160 3.99 -18.10 1.46
C MET A 160 5.04 -17.27 0.71
N LEU A 161 5.34 -16.07 1.17
CA LEU A 161 6.32 -15.19 0.51
C LEU A 161 7.73 -15.80 0.54
N MET A 162 8.14 -16.37 1.68
CA MET A 162 9.45 -17.04 1.80
C MET A 162 9.62 -18.20 0.82
N ALA A 163 8.53 -18.91 0.49
CA ALA A 163 8.54 -19.99 -0.49
C ALA A 163 8.46 -19.47 -1.94
N LEU A 164 7.57 -18.50 -2.21
CA LEU A 164 7.26 -18.09 -3.58
C LEU A 164 8.27 -17.10 -4.17
N LEU A 165 8.94 -16.27 -3.37
CA LEU A 165 9.94 -15.33 -3.87
C LEU A 165 11.10 -16.06 -4.59
N PRO A 166 11.80 -17.04 -3.97
CA PRO A 166 12.85 -17.78 -4.66
C PRO A 166 12.31 -18.67 -5.80
N TYR A 167 11.10 -19.22 -5.66
CA TYR A 167 10.46 -20.01 -6.72
C TYR A 167 10.22 -19.18 -7.99
N ASN A 168 9.94 -17.88 -7.85
CA ASN A 168 9.77 -16.94 -8.96
C ASN A 168 11.08 -16.21 -9.32
N ASN A 169 12.23 -16.71 -8.89
CA ASN A 169 13.56 -16.16 -9.20
C ASN A 169 13.75 -14.70 -8.75
N VAL A 170 13.10 -14.29 -7.65
CA VAL A 170 13.36 -12.99 -7.04
C VAL A 170 14.70 -13.06 -6.31
N GLU A 171 15.62 -12.20 -6.69
CA GLU A 171 16.90 -12.04 -6.02
C GLU A 171 16.71 -11.23 -4.72
N ILE A 172 17.38 -11.63 -3.64
CA ILE A 172 17.25 -10.96 -2.33
C ILE A 172 18.65 -10.64 -1.81
N LEU A 173 18.93 -9.35 -1.67
CA LEU A 173 20.16 -8.82 -1.05
C LEU A 173 19.79 -8.26 0.33
N THR A 174 20.23 -8.94 1.37
CA THR A 174 20.10 -8.49 2.76
C THR A 174 21.39 -7.87 3.27
N SER A 175 21.35 -7.21 4.42
CA SER A 175 22.48 -6.42 4.93
C SER A 175 23.04 -5.44 3.89
N ALA A 176 22.15 -4.91 3.04
CA ALA A 176 22.47 -4.13 1.87
C ALA A 176 21.68 -2.80 1.90
N LYS A 177 22.40 -1.69 1.85
CA LYS A 177 21.81 -0.35 1.94
C LYS A 177 21.93 0.38 0.61
N VAL A 178 20.78 0.80 0.08
CA VAL A 178 20.77 1.66 -1.10
C VAL A 178 21.33 3.03 -0.75
N GLN A 179 22.30 3.49 -1.53
CA GLN A 179 22.97 4.78 -1.35
C GLN A 179 22.47 5.81 -2.36
N LYS A 180 22.44 5.45 -3.63
CA LYS A 180 22.13 6.38 -4.72
C LYS A 180 21.67 5.65 -5.97
N TYR A 181 20.79 6.30 -6.73
CA TYR A 181 20.44 5.93 -8.09
C TYR A 181 20.89 7.02 -9.07
N ASN A 182 21.54 6.65 -10.17
CA ASN A 182 21.96 7.59 -11.20
C ASN A 182 22.13 6.86 -12.54
N GLY A 183 21.51 7.39 -13.58
CA GLY A 183 21.70 6.93 -14.94
C GLY A 183 21.44 5.43 -15.16
N GLY A 184 20.42 4.87 -14.50
CA GLY A 184 20.10 3.44 -14.61
C GLY A 184 20.89 2.52 -13.68
N VAL A 185 21.80 3.06 -12.87
CA VAL A 185 22.64 2.29 -11.94
C VAL A 185 22.24 2.62 -10.49
N LEU A 186 21.91 1.57 -9.74
CA LEU A 186 21.66 1.66 -8.30
C LEU A 186 22.94 1.28 -7.55
N MET A 187 23.44 2.20 -6.73
CA MET A 187 24.58 1.96 -5.85
C MET A 187 24.09 1.40 -4.52
N VAL A 188 24.64 0.25 -4.14
CA VAL A 188 24.30 -0.46 -2.91
C VAL A 188 25.57 -0.69 -2.11
N GLU A 189 25.53 -0.36 -0.83
CA GLU A 189 26.57 -0.68 0.16
C GLU A 189 26.21 -2.00 0.82
N THR A 190 27.11 -2.97 0.80
CA THR A 190 26.98 -4.27 1.48
C THR A 190 27.89 -4.33 2.70
N ALA A 191 27.61 -5.24 3.62
CA ALA A 191 28.39 -5.39 4.84
C ALA A 191 29.76 -6.07 4.61
N ASP A 192 30.04 -6.58 3.40
CA ASP A 192 31.28 -7.26 3.03
C ASP A 192 32.21 -6.35 2.23
#